data_c52b34f17c3bb0829642021c4a99ec77
#
_entry.id   c52b34f17c3bb0829642021c4a99ec77
#
_cell.length_a   1.000
_cell.length_b   1.000
_cell.length_c   1.000
_cell.angle_alpha   90.00
_cell.angle_beta   90.00
_cell.angle_gamma   90.00
#
_symmetry.space_group_name_H-M   'P 1'
#
loop_
_entity.id
_entity.type
_entity.pdbx_description
1 polymer ?
#
loop_
_entity_poly.entity_id
_entity_poly.type
_entity_poly.pdbx_seq_one_letter_code
_entity_poly.pdbx_strand_id
1 'polypeptide(L)'
;MKKILVINPGSTSTKLSIYENEKEVKTIDVFHDSSVLKTFATINDQLPYRMEVVYKFLNENHIEKLDAIACRGGASYAVEGGTYEVDDLLINDTKLAKGGLYHSSMLAVQMGKEVQGIYGGKMYMSDPTVTDEYSDIARVTGIDGIYRKSICHALNQKAVAKKYAHDIGKKYEDLNLIVCHIDGGITIMAHHFGKMVDGNDGGGGEGPFTPTRMGKMAISDVINYLWDKPKSEMLNLCSCTGGLSNYFHTSNSDIIHLKKEKGDSKATLVWDAMIYQVCKAIGSMSCVLEGRVDGIVLTGGLLRFSDVSEQIKQRCGWIAPIAIYQGEYEQQALAVNAYDALMGKIEVKKYSGKPVWEGFDK
;
A
#
# COMPACT_ATOMS: atom_id res chain seq x y z
N MET A 1 -15.05 18.28 -19.73
CA MET A 1 -14.80 16.91 -19.24
C MET A 1 -13.31 16.75 -19.13
N LYS A 2 -12.79 16.26 -17.99
CA LYS A 2 -11.37 16.06 -17.71
C LYS A 2 -10.98 14.61 -17.92
N LYS A 3 -9.97 14.35 -18.75
CA LYS A 3 -9.44 12.99 -18.97
C LYS A 3 -8.22 12.75 -18.11
N ILE A 4 -8.26 11.68 -17.33
CA ILE A 4 -7.22 11.32 -16.36
C ILE A 4 -6.76 9.90 -16.66
N LEU A 5 -5.45 9.73 -16.85
CA LEU A 5 -4.82 8.41 -16.90
C LEU A 5 -4.29 8.05 -15.51
N VAL A 6 -4.61 6.87 -15.04
CA VAL A 6 -4.03 6.28 -13.80
C VAL A 6 -3.00 5.25 -14.19
N ILE A 7 -1.79 5.36 -13.62
CA ILE A 7 -0.67 4.44 -13.84
C ILE A 7 -0.29 3.80 -12.49
N ASN A 8 -0.56 2.51 -12.34
CA ASN A 8 -0.30 1.74 -11.12
C ASN A 8 0.45 0.42 -11.44
N PRO A 9 1.77 0.48 -11.60
CA PRO A 9 2.59 -0.71 -11.83
C PRO A 9 2.80 -1.48 -10.52
N GLY A 10 2.32 -2.72 -10.49
CA GLY A 10 2.57 -3.70 -9.43
C GLY A 10 3.79 -4.58 -9.72
N SER A 11 4.13 -5.46 -8.79
CA SER A 11 5.30 -6.36 -8.94
C SER A 11 5.20 -7.25 -10.17
N THR A 12 4.00 -7.78 -10.44
CA THR A 12 3.74 -8.75 -11.51
C THR A 12 2.75 -8.26 -12.55
N SER A 13 2.22 -7.05 -12.42
CA SER A 13 1.26 -6.50 -13.38
C SER A 13 1.45 -4.98 -13.57
N THR A 14 0.78 -4.45 -14.60
CA THR A 14 0.61 -3.01 -14.80
C THR A 14 -0.87 -2.74 -14.95
N LYS A 15 -1.45 -2.07 -13.94
CA LYS A 15 -2.84 -1.65 -13.95
C LYS A 15 -2.94 -0.22 -14.47
N LEU A 16 -3.78 -0.02 -15.48
CA LEU A 16 -4.03 1.28 -16.11
C LEU A 16 -5.53 1.55 -16.13
N SER A 17 -5.91 2.80 -15.88
CA SER A 17 -7.31 3.21 -15.97
C SER A 17 -7.44 4.58 -16.63
N ILE A 18 -8.51 4.76 -17.41
CA ILE A 18 -8.93 6.06 -17.94
C ILE A 18 -10.18 6.48 -17.17
N TYR A 19 -10.15 7.70 -16.66
CA TYR A 19 -11.28 8.35 -16.02
C TYR A 19 -11.70 9.60 -16.79
N GLU A 20 -13.00 9.83 -16.84
CA GLU A 20 -13.60 11.10 -17.28
C GLU A 20 -14.23 11.78 -16.05
N ASN A 21 -13.60 12.86 -15.59
CA ASN A 21 -13.81 13.43 -14.26
C ASN A 21 -13.55 12.36 -13.17
N GLU A 22 -14.58 11.99 -12.39
CA GLU A 22 -14.49 10.96 -11.35
C GLU A 22 -14.97 9.58 -11.80
N LYS A 23 -15.48 9.47 -13.05
CA LYS A 23 -16.08 8.23 -13.58
C LYS A 23 -15.03 7.40 -14.29
N GLU A 24 -14.89 6.14 -13.89
CA GLU A 24 -14.08 5.17 -14.62
C GLU A 24 -14.72 4.87 -16.00
N VAL A 25 -13.91 4.99 -17.04
CA VAL A 25 -14.31 4.68 -18.43
C VAL A 25 -13.76 3.32 -18.85
N LYS A 26 -12.48 3.08 -18.53
CA LYS A 26 -11.80 1.84 -18.93
C LYS A 26 -10.70 1.51 -17.94
N THR A 27 -10.59 0.25 -17.57
CA THR A 27 -9.50 -0.29 -16.76
C THR A 27 -8.97 -1.58 -17.38
N ILE A 28 -7.65 -1.75 -17.34
CA ILE A 28 -6.97 -3.01 -17.64
C ILE A 28 -5.99 -3.34 -16.53
N ASP A 29 -5.75 -4.63 -16.33
CA ASP A 29 -4.67 -5.15 -15.48
C ASP A 29 -3.89 -6.18 -16.29
N VAL A 30 -2.69 -5.81 -16.74
CA VAL A 30 -1.87 -6.63 -17.63
C VAL A 30 -0.82 -7.34 -16.78
N PHE A 31 -0.94 -8.65 -16.67
CA PHE A 31 0.01 -9.50 -15.98
C PHE A 31 1.26 -9.73 -16.85
N HIS A 32 2.40 -9.64 -16.22
CA HIS A 32 3.71 -9.87 -16.82
C HIS A 32 4.24 -11.25 -16.43
N ASP A 33 4.82 -11.97 -17.39
CA ASP A 33 5.46 -13.23 -17.11
C ASP A 33 6.67 -13.02 -16.19
N SER A 34 6.69 -13.74 -15.05
CA SER A 34 7.77 -13.66 -14.08
C SER A 34 9.12 -14.07 -14.66
N SER A 35 9.16 -14.94 -15.68
CA SER A 35 10.38 -15.31 -16.39
C SER A 35 10.96 -14.12 -17.16
N VAL A 36 10.09 -13.31 -17.79
CA VAL A 36 10.48 -12.09 -18.48
C VAL A 36 10.96 -11.03 -17.49
N LEU A 37 10.21 -10.81 -16.40
CA LEU A 37 10.61 -9.82 -15.39
C LEU A 37 11.97 -10.11 -14.75
N LYS A 38 12.35 -11.39 -14.61
CA LYS A 38 13.65 -11.81 -14.07
C LYS A 38 14.82 -11.57 -15.04
N THR A 39 14.59 -11.29 -16.30
CA THR A 39 15.67 -10.97 -17.26
C THR A 39 16.20 -9.55 -17.10
N PHE A 40 15.46 -8.67 -16.45
CA PHE A 40 15.88 -7.30 -16.21
C PHE A 40 16.81 -7.22 -15.00
N ALA A 41 17.94 -6.53 -15.15
CA ALA A 41 18.93 -6.38 -14.07
C ALA A 41 18.37 -5.54 -12.91
N THR A 42 17.58 -4.51 -13.20
CA THR A 42 16.95 -3.63 -12.22
C THR A 42 15.47 -3.40 -12.54
N ILE A 43 14.72 -2.87 -11.57
CA ILE A 43 13.32 -2.47 -11.80
C ILE A 43 13.26 -1.37 -12.88
N ASN A 44 14.19 -0.43 -12.89
CA ASN A 44 14.21 0.66 -13.87
C ASN A 44 14.34 0.14 -15.32
N ASP A 45 15.03 -0.99 -15.52
CA ASP A 45 15.20 -1.58 -16.86
C ASP A 45 13.88 -2.13 -17.42
N GLN A 46 12.86 -2.32 -16.59
CA GLN A 46 11.52 -2.73 -17.01
C GLN A 46 10.72 -1.58 -17.66
N LEU A 47 11.21 -0.33 -17.58
CA LEU A 47 10.45 0.84 -18.05
C LEU A 47 10.04 0.71 -19.52
N PRO A 48 10.92 0.45 -20.50
CA PRO A 48 10.51 0.34 -21.90
C PRO A 48 9.47 -0.77 -22.14
N TYR A 49 9.69 -1.94 -21.52
CA TYR A 49 8.79 -3.08 -21.62
C TYR A 49 7.37 -2.77 -21.09
N ARG A 50 7.27 -2.06 -19.96
CA ARG A 50 5.98 -1.67 -19.39
C ARG A 50 5.33 -0.50 -20.14
N MET A 51 6.13 0.38 -20.77
CA MET A 51 5.62 1.46 -21.62
C MET A 51 4.90 0.96 -22.87
N GLU A 52 5.28 -0.18 -23.44
CA GLU A 52 4.55 -0.80 -24.56
C GLU A 52 3.08 -1.04 -24.18
N VAL A 53 2.82 -1.50 -22.96
CA VAL A 53 1.46 -1.71 -22.44
C VAL A 53 0.70 -0.38 -22.35
N VAL A 54 1.36 0.69 -21.89
CA VAL A 54 0.74 2.02 -21.76
C VAL A 54 0.37 2.58 -23.13
N TYR A 55 1.30 2.55 -24.08
CA TYR A 55 1.07 3.07 -25.43
C TYR A 55 -0.02 2.29 -26.14
N LYS A 56 -0.02 0.96 -26.03
CA LYS A 56 -1.07 0.12 -26.58
C LYS A 56 -2.44 0.50 -26.01
N PHE A 57 -2.54 0.63 -24.69
CA PHE A 57 -3.77 1.00 -23.99
C PHE A 57 -4.29 2.36 -24.42
N LEU A 58 -3.43 3.37 -24.53
CA LEU A 58 -3.82 4.72 -24.95
C LEU A 58 -4.27 4.76 -26.42
N ASN A 59 -3.57 4.05 -27.31
CA ASN A 59 -3.92 3.95 -28.73
C ASN A 59 -5.25 3.24 -28.94
N GLU A 60 -5.49 2.10 -28.28
CA GLU A 60 -6.74 1.34 -28.38
C GLU A 60 -7.95 2.13 -27.86
N ASN A 61 -7.75 3.08 -26.96
CA ASN A 61 -8.80 3.95 -26.42
C ASN A 61 -8.84 5.33 -27.10
N HIS A 62 -8.12 5.54 -28.20
CA HIS A 62 -8.11 6.76 -29.00
C HIS A 62 -7.84 8.02 -28.16
N ILE A 63 -6.88 7.94 -27.24
CA ILE A 63 -6.48 9.08 -26.40
C ILE A 63 -5.52 9.97 -27.19
N GLU A 64 -5.94 11.20 -27.45
CA GLU A 64 -5.11 12.21 -28.12
C GLU A 64 -4.51 13.20 -27.12
N LYS A 65 -5.21 13.45 -26.01
CA LYS A 65 -4.80 14.41 -24.98
C LYS A 65 -5.28 13.98 -23.62
N LEU A 66 -4.47 14.28 -22.59
CA LEU A 66 -4.80 14.10 -21.18
C LEU A 66 -4.83 15.44 -20.45
N ASP A 67 -5.70 15.57 -19.44
CA ASP A 67 -5.70 16.69 -18.50
C ASP A 67 -4.81 16.42 -17.28
N ALA A 68 -4.78 15.15 -16.82
CA ALA A 68 -3.89 14.71 -15.76
C ALA A 68 -3.42 13.26 -15.93
N ILE A 69 -2.31 12.96 -15.27
CA ILE A 69 -1.74 11.63 -15.11
C ILE A 69 -1.56 11.41 -13.62
N ALA A 70 -2.27 10.43 -13.08
CA ALA A 70 -2.20 10.03 -11.68
C ALA A 70 -1.25 8.84 -11.56
N CYS A 71 -0.13 9.05 -10.88
CA CYS A 71 0.94 8.07 -10.73
C CYS A 71 0.90 7.43 -9.35
N ARG A 72 0.94 6.09 -9.27
CA ARG A 72 1.26 5.41 -8.02
C ARG A 72 2.65 5.82 -7.58
N GLY A 73 2.80 6.20 -6.33
CA GLY A 73 4.08 6.63 -5.79
C GLY A 73 4.73 5.56 -4.89
N GLY A 74 5.98 5.80 -4.60
CA GLY A 74 6.83 5.00 -3.73
C GLY A 74 8.29 5.26 -4.04
N ALA A 75 9.20 4.79 -3.22
CA ALA A 75 10.65 4.90 -3.40
C ALA A 75 11.28 6.31 -3.29
N SER A 76 10.54 7.41 -3.30
CA SER A 76 11.04 8.73 -2.90
C SER A 76 11.35 8.77 -1.40
N TYR A 77 11.93 9.86 -0.91
CA TYR A 77 11.94 10.10 0.52
C TYR A 77 10.51 10.08 1.09
N ALA A 78 10.40 9.74 2.38
CA ALA A 78 9.12 9.76 3.09
C ALA A 78 8.49 11.15 3.05
N VAL A 79 7.18 11.19 2.83
CA VAL A 79 6.39 12.41 2.67
C VAL A 79 5.16 12.39 3.58
N GLU A 80 4.62 13.55 3.93
CA GLU A 80 3.28 13.62 4.53
C GLU A 80 2.20 13.10 3.58
N GLY A 81 1.05 12.72 4.12
CA GLY A 81 -0.12 12.40 3.31
C GLY A 81 -0.61 13.57 2.47
N GLY A 82 -1.19 13.28 1.34
CA GLY A 82 -1.75 14.25 0.40
C GLY A 82 -1.35 14.03 -1.04
N THR A 83 -1.69 15.00 -1.89
CA THR A 83 -1.42 14.96 -3.33
C THR A 83 -0.27 15.90 -3.67
N TYR A 84 0.70 15.39 -4.38
CA TYR A 84 1.92 16.07 -4.79
C TYR A 84 1.93 16.30 -6.30
N GLU A 85 2.36 17.49 -6.74
CA GLU A 85 2.76 17.69 -8.13
C GLU A 85 4.05 16.90 -8.39
N VAL A 86 4.09 16.16 -9.50
CA VAL A 86 5.27 15.37 -9.87
C VAL A 86 6.18 16.24 -10.72
N ASP A 87 7.31 16.63 -10.14
CA ASP A 87 8.39 17.38 -10.79
C ASP A 87 9.61 16.48 -11.08
N ASP A 88 10.63 17.07 -11.73
CA ASP A 88 11.84 16.33 -12.08
C ASP A 88 12.64 15.89 -10.85
N LEU A 89 12.57 16.60 -9.72
CA LEU A 89 13.22 16.21 -8.46
C LEU A 89 12.59 14.93 -7.91
N LEU A 90 11.25 14.89 -7.82
CA LEU A 90 10.51 13.70 -7.35
C LEU A 90 10.76 12.49 -8.26
N ILE A 91 10.78 12.69 -9.59
CA ILE A 91 11.07 11.62 -10.55
C ILE A 91 12.47 11.06 -10.32
N ASN A 92 13.49 11.94 -10.20
CA ASN A 92 14.87 11.53 -9.98
C ASN A 92 15.06 10.79 -8.66
N ASP A 93 14.53 11.30 -7.56
CA ASP A 93 14.66 10.67 -6.25
C ASP A 93 13.93 9.32 -6.19
N THR A 94 12.79 9.21 -6.86
CA THR A 94 12.06 7.95 -7.01
C THR A 94 12.88 6.95 -7.85
N LYS A 95 13.44 7.38 -8.98
CA LYS A 95 14.31 6.54 -9.83
C LYS A 95 15.54 6.02 -9.08
N LEU A 96 16.10 6.82 -8.19
CA LEU A 96 17.23 6.47 -7.34
C LEU A 96 16.85 5.69 -6.08
N ALA A 97 15.56 5.45 -5.86
CA ALA A 97 15.01 4.80 -4.66
C ALA A 97 15.52 5.42 -3.34
N LYS A 98 15.51 6.77 -3.25
CA LYS A 98 16.03 7.51 -2.10
C LYS A 98 15.36 7.14 -0.77
N GLY A 99 14.11 6.69 -0.79
CA GLY A 99 13.41 6.15 0.38
C GLY A 99 13.81 4.72 0.78
N GLY A 100 14.72 4.10 0.04
CA GLY A 100 15.20 2.74 0.31
C GLY A 100 14.22 1.62 -0.06
N LEU A 101 13.08 1.95 -0.67
CA LEU A 101 12.07 0.99 -1.11
C LEU A 101 12.25 0.68 -2.60
N TYR A 102 12.62 -0.55 -2.91
CA TYR A 102 12.71 -1.04 -4.29
C TYR A 102 11.44 -1.82 -4.64
N HIS A 103 10.51 -1.15 -5.31
CA HIS A 103 9.25 -1.73 -5.75
C HIS A 103 8.86 -1.15 -7.12
N SER A 104 8.16 -1.93 -7.95
CA SER A 104 7.77 -1.51 -9.32
C SER A 104 6.91 -0.25 -9.37
N SER A 105 6.24 0.13 -8.28
CA SER A 105 5.53 1.42 -8.18
C SER A 105 6.44 2.63 -8.44
N MET A 106 7.77 2.49 -8.27
CA MET A 106 8.74 3.54 -8.60
C MET A 106 8.75 3.92 -10.10
N LEU A 107 8.28 3.03 -10.96
CA LEU A 107 8.19 3.29 -12.39
C LEU A 107 7.03 4.23 -12.76
N ALA A 108 6.01 4.35 -11.92
CA ALA A 108 4.79 5.10 -12.26
C ALA A 108 5.06 6.55 -12.67
N VAL A 109 5.90 7.26 -11.91
CA VAL A 109 6.24 8.66 -12.22
C VAL A 109 7.13 8.79 -13.46
N GLN A 110 8.00 7.79 -13.75
CA GLN A 110 8.81 7.73 -14.95
C GLN A 110 7.93 7.48 -16.18
N MET A 111 7.02 6.50 -16.08
CA MET A 111 6.02 6.20 -17.12
C MET A 111 5.12 7.43 -17.36
N GLY A 112 4.69 8.08 -16.30
CA GLY A 112 3.91 9.32 -16.37
C GLY A 112 4.63 10.43 -17.13
N LYS A 113 5.94 10.60 -16.93
CA LYS A 113 6.75 11.60 -17.62
C LYS A 113 6.83 11.36 -19.12
N GLU A 114 7.00 10.12 -19.55
CA GLU A 114 6.98 9.77 -20.98
C GLU A 114 5.61 10.03 -21.61
N VAL A 115 4.53 9.65 -20.91
CA VAL A 115 3.16 9.94 -21.35
C VAL A 115 2.90 11.45 -21.41
N GLN A 116 3.34 12.20 -20.40
CA GLN A 116 3.20 13.67 -20.38
C GLN A 116 3.83 14.33 -21.61
N GLY A 117 4.99 13.84 -22.03
CA GLY A 117 5.71 14.38 -23.19
C GLY A 117 4.93 14.23 -24.51
N ILE A 118 4.02 13.25 -24.62
CA ILE A 118 3.26 12.98 -25.84
C ILE A 118 1.83 13.52 -25.73
N TYR A 119 1.15 13.27 -24.61
CA TYR A 119 -0.29 13.52 -24.43
C TYR A 119 -0.59 14.75 -23.57
N GLY A 120 0.42 15.38 -23.00
CA GLY A 120 0.26 16.51 -22.08
C GLY A 120 -0.32 16.10 -20.73
N GLY A 121 -0.88 17.09 -20.02
CA GLY A 121 -1.51 16.91 -18.72
C GLY A 121 -0.58 17.21 -17.54
N LYS A 122 -1.17 17.47 -16.37
CA LYS A 122 -0.44 17.62 -15.12
C LYS A 122 -0.23 16.25 -14.47
N MET A 123 0.92 16.05 -13.85
CA MET A 123 1.24 14.80 -13.17
C MET A 123 1.04 14.94 -11.67
N TYR A 124 0.39 13.94 -11.06
CA TYR A 124 0.16 13.90 -9.62
C TYR A 124 0.51 12.55 -9.02
N MET A 125 1.03 12.58 -7.80
CA MET A 125 1.24 11.42 -6.93
C MET A 125 0.47 11.66 -5.63
N SER A 126 -0.29 10.68 -5.17
CA SER A 126 -1.10 10.81 -3.95
C SER A 126 -0.83 9.68 -2.97
N ASP A 127 -0.66 10.02 -1.69
CA ASP A 127 -0.51 9.10 -0.57
C ASP A 127 0.38 7.88 -0.91
N PRO A 128 1.65 8.07 -1.32
CA PRO A 128 2.54 6.98 -1.71
C PRO A 128 2.79 6.01 -0.55
N THR A 129 3.34 4.83 -0.86
CA THR A 129 3.66 3.81 0.17
C THR A 129 4.65 4.30 1.24
N VAL A 130 5.37 5.36 0.97
CA VAL A 130 6.30 6.05 1.87
C VAL A 130 5.66 7.25 2.59
N THR A 131 4.33 7.32 2.63
CA THR A 131 3.62 8.30 3.45
C THR A 131 3.92 8.04 4.93
N ASP A 132 4.50 9.02 5.60
CA ASP A 132 4.92 8.93 7.00
C ASP A 132 4.34 10.08 7.82
N GLU A 133 3.38 9.72 8.68
CA GLU A 133 2.68 10.63 9.60
C GLU A 133 2.77 10.12 11.05
N TYR A 134 3.71 9.21 11.33
CA TYR A 134 3.88 8.65 12.67
C TYR A 134 4.17 9.75 13.68
N SER A 135 3.53 9.62 14.83
CA SER A 135 3.90 10.42 16.01
C SER A 135 5.30 10.05 16.50
N ASP A 136 5.98 10.98 17.14
CA ASP A 136 7.35 10.74 17.63
C ASP A 136 7.43 9.55 18.59
N ILE A 137 6.46 9.42 19.48
CA ILE A 137 6.40 8.29 20.41
C ILE A 137 6.26 6.93 19.69
N ALA A 138 5.60 6.89 18.54
CA ALA A 138 5.44 5.68 17.75
C ALA A 138 6.74 5.24 17.05
N ARG A 139 7.72 6.15 16.91
CA ARG A 139 8.99 5.88 16.23
C ARG A 139 10.04 5.23 17.11
N VAL A 140 9.96 5.46 18.43
CA VAL A 140 10.98 5.02 19.38
C VAL A 140 10.99 3.49 19.48
N THR A 141 12.20 2.91 19.42
CA THR A 141 12.46 1.49 19.69
C THR A 141 13.35 1.34 20.92
N GLY A 142 13.59 0.10 21.33
CA GLY A 142 14.49 -0.19 22.44
C GLY A 142 15.99 -0.06 22.12
N ILE A 143 16.35 0.39 20.89
CA ILE A 143 17.75 0.58 20.48
C ILE A 143 17.88 1.98 19.91
N ASP A 144 18.75 2.78 20.51
CA ASP A 144 19.09 4.11 20.03
C ASP A 144 19.63 4.07 18.59
N GLY A 145 19.20 5.03 17.77
CA GLY A 145 19.53 5.07 16.32
C GLY A 145 18.73 4.12 15.42
N ILE A 146 17.86 3.26 15.99
CA ILE A 146 16.92 2.44 15.23
C ILE A 146 15.50 2.95 15.50
N TYR A 147 14.87 3.49 14.47
CA TYR A 147 13.53 4.07 14.58
C TYR A 147 12.57 3.38 13.62
N ARG A 148 11.30 3.30 14.05
CA ARG A 148 10.24 2.75 13.21
C ARG A 148 9.92 3.71 12.06
N LYS A 149 9.55 3.13 10.91
CA LYS A 149 9.23 3.85 9.68
C LYS A 149 7.83 3.47 9.22
N SER A 150 7.15 4.40 8.59
CA SER A 150 5.87 4.12 7.96
C SER A 150 6.08 3.65 6.52
N ILE A 151 5.89 2.36 6.26
CA ILE A 151 5.78 1.78 4.92
C ILE A 151 4.46 1.01 4.89
N CYS A 152 3.45 1.58 4.27
CA CYS A 152 2.10 1.04 4.34
C CYS A 152 1.30 1.23 3.03
N HIS A 153 0.10 0.67 2.97
CA HIS A 153 -0.83 0.86 1.86
C HIS A 153 -1.61 2.19 2.04
N ALA A 154 -0.88 3.30 2.19
CA ALA A 154 -1.42 4.60 2.57
C ALA A 154 -2.58 5.05 1.69
N LEU A 155 -2.42 4.96 0.36
CA LEU A 155 -3.43 5.36 -0.61
C LEU A 155 -4.76 4.63 -0.39
N ASN A 156 -4.73 3.29 -0.31
CA ASN A 156 -5.93 2.49 -0.11
C ASN A 156 -6.55 2.74 1.28
N GLN A 157 -5.71 2.84 2.31
CA GLN A 157 -6.17 3.10 3.67
C GLN A 157 -6.86 4.45 3.81
N LYS A 158 -6.27 5.52 3.28
CA LYS A 158 -6.90 6.85 3.32
C LYS A 158 -8.16 6.91 2.44
N ALA A 159 -8.17 6.21 1.30
CA ALA A 159 -9.36 6.14 0.44
C ALA A 159 -10.56 5.52 1.18
N VAL A 160 -10.37 4.36 1.81
CA VAL A 160 -11.47 3.71 2.53
C VAL A 160 -11.84 4.42 3.83
N ALA A 161 -10.88 5.09 4.49
CA ALA A 161 -11.17 5.93 5.66
C ALA A 161 -12.06 7.12 5.29
N LYS A 162 -11.74 7.83 4.20
CA LYS A 162 -12.58 8.92 3.66
C LYS A 162 -13.96 8.40 3.21
N LYS A 163 -14.00 7.22 2.57
CA LYS A 163 -15.25 6.59 2.17
C LYS A 163 -16.11 6.26 3.40
N TYR A 164 -15.54 5.65 4.43
CA TYR A 164 -16.26 5.37 5.68
C TYR A 164 -16.80 6.65 6.31
N ALA A 165 -15.99 7.70 6.42
CA ALA A 165 -16.40 8.99 6.94
C ALA A 165 -17.61 9.55 6.18
N HIS A 166 -17.54 9.55 4.84
CA HIS A 166 -18.65 9.96 3.97
C HIS A 166 -19.92 9.13 4.23
N ASP A 167 -19.80 7.79 4.30
CA ASP A 167 -20.93 6.88 4.47
C ASP A 167 -21.67 7.09 5.82
N ILE A 168 -20.95 7.57 6.85
CA ILE A 168 -21.53 7.92 8.17
C ILE A 168 -21.84 9.41 8.34
N GLY A 169 -21.69 10.22 7.28
CA GLY A 169 -21.98 11.65 7.29
C GLY A 169 -21.03 12.51 8.12
N LYS A 170 -19.78 12.09 8.29
CA LYS A 170 -18.72 12.80 9.02
C LYS A 170 -17.54 13.15 8.09
N LYS A 171 -16.61 13.97 8.58
CA LYS A 171 -15.33 14.20 7.92
C LYS A 171 -14.28 13.23 8.44
N TYR A 172 -13.37 12.80 7.59
CA TYR A 172 -12.27 11.92 7.97
C TYR A 172 -11.36 12.54 9.04
N GLU A 173 -11.18 13.86 8.96
CA GLU A 173 -10.39 14.67 9.87
C GLU A 173 -11.01 14.79 11.28
N ASP A 174 -12.26 14.36 11.47
CA ASP A 174 -12.94 14.38 12.76
C ASP A 174 -12.99 12.99 13.44
N LEU A 175 -12.34 11.98 12.85
CA LEU A 175 -12.47 10.58 13.25
C LEU A 175 -11.17 9.96 13.74
N ASN A 176 -11.34 9.04 14.70
CA ASN A 176 -10.34 8.07 15.12
C ASN A 176 -10.67 6.70 14.55
N LEU A 177 -9.89 6.21 13.59
CA LEU A 177 -10.16 4.97 12.91
C LEU A 177 -9.02 3.97 13.05
N ILE A 178 -9.36 2.69 13.08
CA ILE A 178 -8.38 1.62 12.84
C ILE A 178 -8.64 1.10 11.44
N VAL A 179 -7.72 1.32 10.52
CA VAL A 179 -7.86 0.88 9.13
C VAL A 179 -6.96 -0.31 8.86
N CYS A 180 -7.55 -1.38 8.32
CA CYS A 180 -6.88 -2.65 8.08
C CYS A 180 -6.91 -2.97 6.59
N HIS A 181 -5.77 -2.85 5.92
CA HIS A 181 -5.57 -3.40 4.58
C HIS A 181 -5.09 -4.85 4.74
N ILE A 182 -5.88 -5.81 4.25
CA ILE A 182 -5.68 -7.25 4.45
C ILE A 182 -5.62 -7.93 3.08
N ASP A 183 -4.40 -8.13 2.58
CA ASP A 183 -4.14 -8.72 1.26
C ASP A 183 -2.83 -9.53 1.27
N GLY A 184 -2.14 -9.65 0.14
CA GLY A 184 -0.79 -10.22 0.05
C GLY A 184 0.21 -9.59 1.03
N GLY A 185 0.06 -8.30 1.30
CA GLY A 185 0.61 -7.58 2.45
C GLY A 185 -0.50 -7.14 3.41
N ILE A 186 -0.20 -7.05 4.70
CA ILE A 186 -1.15 -6.58 5.71
C ILE A 186 -0.59 -5.37 6.43
N THR A 187 -1.35 -4.27 6.44
CA THR A 187 -1.03 -3.09 7.24
C THR A 187 -2.25 -2.65 8.04
N ILE A 188 -2.04 -2.46 9.33
CA ILE A 188 -3.06 -2.04 10.29
C ILE A 188 -2.58 -0.76 10.93
N MET A 189 -3.30 0.33 10.69
CA MET A 189 -2.91 1.67 11.07
C MET A 189 -3.94 2.32 11.97
N ALA A 190 -3.47 3.07 12.97
CA ALA A 190 -4.28 4.01 13.74
C ALA A 190 -4.33 5.34 12.99
N HIS A 191 -5.53 5.74 12.61
CA HIS A 191 -5.79 7.04 12.01
C HIS A 191 -6.39 7.97 13.06
N HIS A 192 -5.72 9.07 13.33
CA HIS A 192 -6.13 10.10 14.28
C HIS A 192 -6.33 11.41 13.55
N PHE A 193 -7.58 11.85 13.45
CA PHE A 193 -7.96 13.11 12.81
C PHE A 193 -7.31 13.34 11.45
N GLY A 194 -7.47 12.35 10.55
CA GLY A 194 -6.97 12.43 9.18
C GLY A 194 -5.52 12.00 8.96
N LYS A 195 -4.77 11.64 10.02
CA LYS A 195 -3.36 11.24 9.95
C LYS A 195 -3.16 9.79 10.42
N MET A 196 -2.26 9.08 9.77
CA MET A 196 -1.82 7.73 10.14
C MET A 196 -0.71 7.82 11.20
N VAL A 197 -1.08 7.87 12.49
CA VAL A 197 -0.17 8.21 13.60
C VAL A 197 0.68 7.07 14.13
N ASP A 198 0.28 5.83 13.87
CA ASP A 198 1.00 4.58 14.21
C ASP A 198 0.46 3.42 13.38
N GLY A 199 1.20 2.32 13.31
CA GLY A 199 0.82 1.10 12.62
C GLY A 199 1.98 0.13 12.49
N ASN A 200 1.94 -0.77 11.52
CA ASN A 200 3.03 -1.68 11.22
C ASN A 200 3.70 -1.38 9.88
N ASP A 201 5.03 -1.47 9.85
CA ASP A 201 5.78 -1.49 8.59
C ASP A 201 5.41 -2.73 7.78
N GLY A 202 4.76 -2.49 6.63
CA GLY A 202 4.32 -3.54 5.74
C GLY A 202 5.44 -4.26 4.98
N GLY A 203 6.66 -3.76 4.97
CA GLY A 203 7.80 -4.33 4.24
C GLY A 203 8.92 -4.89 5.13
N GLY A 204 9.03 -4.40 6.36
CA GLY A 204 10.14 -4.69 7.27
C GLY A 204 9.96 -5.92 8.18
N GLY A 205 8.89 -6.69 8.02
CA GLY A 205 8.63 -7.87 8.88
C GLY A 205 7.95 -7.53 10.20
N GLU A 206 7.45 -6.31 10.36
CA GLU A 206 6.65 -5.90 11.50
C GLU A 206 5.15 -6.27 11.31
N GLY A 207 4.41 -6.38 12.40
CA GLY A 207 2.98 -6.67 12.35
C GLY A 207 2.62 -8.15 12.18
N PRO A 208 1.40 -8.47 11.74
CA PRO A 208 0.97 -9.83 11.46
C PRO A 208 1.78 -10.44 10.30
N PHE A 209 2.00 -11.77 10.33
CA PHE A 209 2.44 -12.41 9.11
C PHE A 209 1.33 -12.43 8.05
N THR A 210 1.73 -12.50 6.78
CA THR A 210 0.82 -12.35 5.64
C THR A 210 1.00 -13.52 4.66
N PRO A 211 0.31 -13.56 3.53
CA PRO A 211 0.63 -14.54 2.50
C PRO A 211 2.11 -14.60 2.10
N THR A 212 2.85 -13.48 2.14
CA THR A 212 4.24 -13.42 1.66
C THR A 212 5.25 -12.88 2.66
N ARG A 213 4.84 -12.47 3.87
CA ARG A 213 5.71 -11.77 4.85
C ARG A 213 5.71 -12.51 6.18
N MET A 214 6.87 -12.63 6.80
CA MET A 214 7.05 -13.43 8.02
C MET A 214 6.37 -12.85 9.27
N GLY A 215 6.10 -11.53 9.31
CA GLY A 215 5.53 -10.87 10.49
C GLY A 215 6.47 -10.83 11.69
N LYS A 216 5.94 -10.31 12.82
CA LYS A 216 6.72 -10.16 14.06
C LYS A 216 6.85 -11.48 14.82
N MET A 217 8.04 -11.70 15.38
CA MET A 217 8.36 -12.82 16.28
C MET A 217 9.46 -12.39 17.25
N ALA A 218 9.88 -13.26 18.17
CA ALA A 218 11.00 -12.97 19.06
C ALA A 218 12.28 -12.77 18.22
N ILE A 219 12.96 -11.64 18.43
CA ILE A 219 14.17 -11.28 17.69
C ILE A 219 15.28 -12.29 17.93
N SER A 220 15.41 -12.82 19.15
CA SER A 220 16.38 -13.88 19.47
C SER A 220 16.18 -15.13 18.61
N ASP A 221 14.92 -15.52 18.37
CA ASP A 221 14.63 -16.71 17.55
C ASP A 221 14.97 -16.45 16.07
N VAL A 222 14.70 -15.22 15.58
CA VAL A 222 15.11 -14.81 14.23
C VAL A 222 16.62 -14.88 14.07
N ILE A 223 17.37 -14.32 15.03
CA ILE A 223 18.83 -14.35 15.02
C ILE A 223 19.34 -15.78 15.05
N ASN A 224 18.86 -16.61 15.98
CA ASN A 224 19.32 -17.99 16.15
C ASN A 224 19.00 -18.87 14.93
N TYR A 225 17.83 -18.69 14.32
CA TYR A 225 17.40 -19.48 13.17
C TYR A 225 18.02 -19.04 11.85
N LEU A 226 18.33 -17.73 11.70
CA LEU A 226 18.75 -17.15 10.43
C LEU A 226 20.22 -16.71 10.41
N TRP A 227 20.99 -16.92 11.48
CA TRP A 227 22.37 -16.43 11.61
C TRP A 227 23.28 -16.79 10.41
N ASP A 228 23.17 -18.00 9.91
CA ASP A 228 23.98 -18.53 8.80
C ASP A 228 23.38 -18.23 7.41
N LYS A 229 22.27 -17.51 7.35
CA LYS A 229 21.60 -17.19 6.09
C LYS A 229 22.16 -15.91 5.47
N PRO A 230 22.23 -15.84 4.13
CA PRO A 230 22.56 -14.58 3.45
C PRO A 230 21.57 -13.47 3.83
N LYS A 231 22.07 -12.24 4.02
CA LYS A 231 21.23 -11.07 4.32
C LYS A 231 20.05 -10.90 3.35
N SER A 232 20.27 -11.18 2.07
CA SER A 232 19.22 -11.11 1.04
C SER A 232 18.09 -12.12 1.28
N GLU A 233 18.40 -13.34 1.74
CA GLU A 233 17.42 -14.36 2.08
C GLU A 233 16.60 -13.92 3.30
N MET A 234 17.27 -13.38 4.34
CA MET A 234 16.59 -12.85 5.52
C MET A 234 15.63 -11.71 5.18
N LEU A 235 16.06 -10.76 4.34
CA LEU A 235 15.22 -9.64 3.89
C LEU A 235 14.04 -10.13 3.01
N ASN A 236 14.25 -11.18 2.20
CA ASN A 236 13.17 -11.79 1.42
C ASN A 236 12.09 -12.44 2.30
N LEU A 237 12.45 -13.02 3.46
CA LEU A 237 11.45 -13.52 4.43
C LEU A 237 10.59 -12.38 4.98
N CYS A 238 11.15 -11.19 5.16
CA CYS A 238 10.39 -10.03 5.63
C CYS A 238 9.33 -9.59 4.61
N SER A 239 9.57 -9.71 3.30
CA SER A 239 8.76 -9.02 2.28
C SER A 239 8.14 -9.92 1.19
N CYS A 240 8.70 -11.11 0.91
CA CYS A 240 8.35 -11.89 -0.29
C CYS A 240 8.13 -13.39 -0.03
N THR A 241 8.96 -14.05 0.79
CA THR A 241 9.01 -15.51 0.92
C THR A 241 8.60 -16.03 2.31
N GLY A 242 8.22 -15.13 3.20
CA GLY A 242 7.70 -15.46 4.53
C GLY A 242 6.21 -15.82 4.53
N GLY A 243 5.62 -15.92 5.71
CA GLY A 243 4.20 -16.13 5.91
C GLY A 243 3.66 -17.42 5.30
N LEU A 244 2.47 -17.37 4.70
CA LEU A 244 1.85 -18.55 4.09
C LEU A 244 2.74 -19.17 3.02
N SER A 245 3.47 -18.35 2.25
CA SER A 245 4.39 -18.82 1.21
C SER A 245 5.49 -19.72 1.78
N ASN A 246 5.99 -19.43 2.98
CA ASN A 246 6.98 -20.25 3.66
C ASN A 246 6.41 -21.61 4.12
N TYR A 247 5.18 -21.60 4.65
CA TYR A 247 4.52 -22.81 5.13
C TYR A 247 4.06 -23.77 4.03
N PHE A 248 3.63 -23.22 2.87
CA PHE A 248 2.92 -23.98 1.82
C PHE A 248 3.60 -23.96 0.45
N HIS A 249 4.74 -23.30 0.32
CA HIS A 249 5.48 -23.10 -0.95
C HIS A 249 4.62 -22.43 -2.05
N THR A 250 3.59 -21.69 -1.64
CA THR A 250 2.74 -20.88 -2.50
C THR A 250 2.16 -19.71 -1.71
N SER A 251 2.06 -18.55 -2.35
CA SER A 251 1.34 -17.38 -1.81
C SER A 251 -0.11 -17.31 -2.29
N ASN A 252 -0.57 -18.29 -3.10
CA ASN A 252 -1.93 -18.32 -3.60
C ASN A 252 -2.91 -18.64 -2.47
N SER A 253 -3.57 -17.60 -1.95
CA SER A 253 -4.51 -17.70 -0.83
C SER A 253 -5.72 -18.57 -1.14
N ASP A 254 -6.16 -18.65 -2.41
CA ASP A 254 -7.30 -19.49 -2.80
C ASP A 254 -6.96 -20.98 -2.65
N ILE A 255 -5.74 -21.39 -3.03
CA ILE A 255 -5.26 -22.78 -2.87
C ILE A 255 -5.17 -23.13 -1.38
N ILE A 256 -4.66 -22.23 -0.55
CA ILE A 256 -4.47 -22.47 0.88
C ILE A 256 -5.82 -22.53 1.59
N HIS A 257 -6.72 -21.58 1.28
CA HIS A 257 -8.07 -21.56 1.83
C HIS A 257 -8.87 -22.83 1.43
N LEU A 258 -8.75 -23.28 0.18
CA LEU A 258 -9.37 -24.54 -0.27
C LEU A 258 -8.86 -25.77 0.51
N LYS A 259 -7.57 -25.80 0.89
CA LYS A 259 -7.04 -26.87 1.77
C LYS A 259 -7.69 -26.81 3.15
N LYS A 260 -7.86 -25.61 3.72
CA LYS A 260 -8.58 -25.41 4.99
C LYS A 260 -10.01 -25.94 4.90
N GLU A 261 -10.76 -25.57 3.85
CA GLU A 261 -12.15 -26.02 3.63
C GLU A 261 -12.25 -27.54 3.49
N LYS A 262 -11.20 -28.20 2.97
CA LYS A 262 -11.11 -29.66 2.89
C LYS A 262 -10.65 -30.32 4.19
N GLY A 263 -10.50 -29.57 5.28
CA GLY A 263 -10.16 -30.09 6.60
C GLY A 263 -8.66 -30.33 6.85
N ASP A 264 -7.76 -29.73 6.05
CA ASP A 264 -6.33 -29.76 6.33
C ASP A 264 -6.04 -29.00 7.63
N SER A 265 -5.61 -29.71 8.67
CA SER A 265 -5.39 -29.14 10.00
C SER A 265 -4.27 -28.11 10.04
N LYS A 266 -3.20 -28.30 9.25
CA LYS A 266 -2.09 -27.33 9.14
C LYS A 266 -2.56 -26.05 8.44
N ALA A 267 -3.31 -26.18 7.34
CA ALA A 267 -3.85 -25.02 6.63
C ALA A 267 -4.82 -24.23 7.52
N THR A 268 -5.70 -24.92 8.24
CA THR A 268 -6.62 -24.29 9.21
C THR A 268 -5.85 -23.53 10.29
N LEU A 269 -4.89 -24.18 10.94
CA LEU A 269 -4.13 -23.56 12.04
C LEU A 269 -3.36 -22.33 11.58
N VAL A 270 -2.63 -22.42 10.45
CA VAL A 270 -1.78 -21.33 9.99
C VAL A 270 -2.62 -20.18 9.45
N TRP A 271 -3.73 -20.45 8.75
CA TRP A 271 -4.67 -19.44 8.28
C TRP A 271 -5.31 -18.68 9.44
N ASP A 272 -5.84 -19.39 10.41
CA ASP A 272 -6.48 -18.80 11.58
C ASP A 272 -5.48 -18.05 12.47
N ALA A 273 -4.22 -18.49 12.55
CA ALA A 273 -3.15 -17.78 13.24
C ALA A 273 -2.82 -16.43 12.58
N MET A 274 -2.87 -16.34 11.24
CA MET A 274 -2.71 -15.08 10.52
C MET A 274 -3.81 -14.08 10.93
N ILE A 275 -5.07 -14.53 10.89
CA ILE A 275 -6.21 -13.68 11.28
C ILE A 275 -6.14 -13.29 12.77
N TYR A 276 -5.73 -14.21 13.63
CA TYR A 276 -5.52 -13.96 15.05
C TYR A 276 -4.49 -12.85 15.29
N GLN A 277 -3.38 -12.85 14.53
CA GLN A 277 -2.38 -11.78 14.62
C GLN A 277 -2.91 -10.43 14.12
N VAL A 278 -3.76 -10.43 13.09
CA VAL A 278 -4.49 -9.23 12.64
C VAL A 278 -5.33 -8.67 13.80
N CYS A 279 -6.11 -9.52 14.48
CA CYS A 279 -6.92 -9.08 15.61
C CYS A 279 -6.08 -8.51 16.76
N LYS A 280 -4.93 -9.09 17.06
CA LYS A 280 -3.99 -8.55 18.07
C LYS A 280 -3.47 -7.18 17.68
N ALA A 281 -3.16 -6.97 16.39
CA ALA A 281 -2.70 -5.67 15.90
C ALA A 281 -3.82 -4.61 15.97
N ILE A 282 -5.07 -4.97 15.65
CA ILE A 282 -6.24 -4.10 15.86
C ILE A 282 -6.36 -3.68 17.33
N GLY A 283 -6.23 -4.63 18.27
CA GLY A 283 -6.21 -4.32 19.70
C GLY A 283 -5.10 -3.36 20.10
N SER A 284 -3.90 -3.51 19.55
CA SER A 284 -2.78 -2.59 19.79
C SER A 284 -3.11 -1.17 19.30
N MET A 285 -3.70 -1.04 18.11
CA MET A 285 -4.08 0.27 17.56
C MET A 285 -5.21 0.94 18.36
N SER A 286 -6.06 0.17 19.03
CA SER A 286 -7.07 0.76 19.94
C SER A 286 -6.42 1.44 21.13
N CYS A 287 -5.29 0.91 21.63
CA CYS A 287 -4.52 1.57 22.69
C CYS A 287 -3.85 2.87 22.21
N VAL A 288 -3.35 2.90 20.96
CA VAL A 288 -2.80 4.12 20.36
C VAL A 288 -3.83 5.24 20.32
N LEU A 289 -5.10 4.91 20.08
CA LEU A 289 -6.24 5.84 20.07
C LEU A 289 -6.91 6.00 21.43
N GLU A 290 -6.27 5.53 22.52
CA GLU A 290 -6.76 5.63 23.90
C GLU A 290 -8.16 5.03 24.12
N GLY A 291 -8.51 4.01 23.35
CA GLY A 291 -9.85 3.41 23.35
C GLY A 291 -10.95 4.26 22.68
N ARG A 292 -10.62 5.43 22.15
CA ARG A 292 -11.56 6.33 21.47
C ARG A 292 -11.59 6.00 19.97
N VAL A 293 -12.21 4.90 19.62
CA VAL A 293 -12.26 4.42 18.23
C VAL A 293 -13.66 4.62 17.67
N ASP A 294 -13.80 5.44 16.62
CA ASP A 294 -15.08 5.69 15.94
C ASP A 294 -15.45 4.56 14.96
N GLY A 295 -14.46 3.78 14.49
CA GLY A 295 -14.72 2.65 13.60
C GLY A 295 -13.46 1.86 13.27
N ILE A 296 -13.67 0.57 12.96
CA ILE A 296 -12.68 -0.33 12.37
C ILE A 296 -13.06 -0.52 10.91
N VAL A 297 -12.16 -0.17 10.00
CA VAL A 297 -12.39 -0.23 8.56
C VAL A 297 -11.53 -1.33 7.96
N LEU A 298 -12.16 -2.35 7.40
CA LEU A 298 -11.50 -3.49 6.76
C LEU A 298 -11.51 -3.32 5.24
N THR A 299 -10.36 -3.53 4.60
CA THR A 299 -10.20 -3.50 3.13
C THR A 299 -9.16 -4.52 2.68
N GLY A 300 -9.06 -4.76 1.38
CA GLY A 300 -8.10 -5.68 0.78
C GLY A 300 -8.73 -6.97 0.23
N GLY A 301 -7.98 -7.69 -0.58
CA GLY A 301 -8.45 -8.82 -1.36
C GLY A 301 -8.74 -10.08 -0.53
N LEU A 302 -8.12 -10.26 0.64
CA LEU A 302 -8.41 -11.43 1.50
C LEU A 302 -9.80 -11.38 2.14
N LEU A 303 -10.47 -10.23 2.13
CA LEU A 303 -11.86 -10.12 2.61
C LEU A 303 -12.88 -10.83 1.71
N ARG A 304 -12.45 -11.36 0.54
CA ARG A 304 -13.29 -12.25 -0.27
C ARG A 304 -13.60 -13.57 0.45
N PHE A 305 -12.77 -13.95 1.42
CA PHE A 305 -13.01 -15.09 2.31
C PHE A 305 -13.79 -14.60 3.53
N SER A 306 -15.05 -15.04 3.69
CA SER A 306 -15.95 -14.55 4.75
C SER A 306 -15.42 -14.78 6.16
N ASP A 307 -14.70 -15.89 6.37
CA ASP A 307 -14.13 -16.27 7.65
C ASP A 307 -13.08 -15.27 8.17
N VAL A 308 -12.42 -14.51 7.28
CA VAL A 308 -11.51 -13.42 7.67
C VAL A 308 -12.27 -12.32 8.39
N SER A 309 -13.33 -11.81 7.79
CA SER A 309 -14.12 -10.74 8.40
C SER A 309 -14.93 -11.20 9.60
N GLU A 310 -15.43 -12.44 9.58
CA GLU A 310 -16.21 -13.02 10.68
C GLU A 310 -15.36 -13.20 11.95
N GLN A 311 -14.14 -13.75 11.82
CA GLN A 311 -13.23 -13.88 12.96
C GLN A 311 -12.80 -12.52 13.52
N ILE A 312 -12.58 -11.51 12.65
CA ILE A 312 -12.26 -10.15 13.10
C ILE A 312 -13.46 -9.54 13.84
N LYS A 313 -14.68 -9.66 13.29
CA LYS A 313 -15.90 -9.18 13.97
C LYS A 313 -16.08 -9.83 15.36
N GLN A 314 -15.89 -11.14 15.44
CA GLN A 314 -16.01 -11.87 16.69
C GLN A 314 -15.01 -11.40 17.75
N ARG A 315 -13.74 -11.16 17.36
CA ARG A 315 -12.65 -10.84 18.29
C ARG A 315 -12.50 -9.36 18.59
N CYS A 316 -12.89 -8.48 17.65
CA CYS A 316 -12.61 -7.04 17.72
C CYS A 316 -13.88 -6.18 17.72
N GLY A 317 -15.07 -6.75 17.49
CA GLY A 317 -16.33 -5.98 17.42
C GLY A 317 -16.73 -5.29 18.72
N TRP A 318 -16.10 -5.62 19.83
CA TRP A 318 -16.27 -4.91 21.11
C TRP A 318 -15.53 -3.56 21.17
N ILE A 319 -14.54 -3.33 20.27
CA ILE A 319 -13.75 -2.10 20.25
C ILE A 319 -14.55 -0.95 19.61
N ALA A 320 -15.13 -1.19 18.42
CA ALA A 320 -15.89 -0.19 17.67
C ALA A 320 -16.70 -0.87 16.54
N PRO A 321 -17.65 -0.15 15.90
CA PRO A 321 -18.31 -0.64 14.69
C PRO A 321 -17.33 -1.03 13.60
N ILE A 322 -17.60 -2.14 12.90
CA ILE A 322 -16.72 -2.66 11.83
C ILE A 322 -17.40 -2.44 10.48
N ALA A 323 -16.75 -1.68 9.60
CA ALA A 323 -17.14 -1.52 8.20
C ALA A 323 -16.21 -2.33 7.28
N ILE A 324 -16.77 -2.88 6.20
CA ILE A 324 -16.03 -3.71 5.25
C ILE A 324 -16.12 -3.09 3.85
N TYR A 325 -14.96 -2.77 3.27
CA TYR A 325 -14.80 -2.30 1.91
C TYR A 325 -13.87 -3.28 1.18
N GLN A 326 -14.46 -4.37 0.68
CA GLN A 326 -13.74 -5.43 0.01
C GLN A 326 -13.00 -4.94 -1.23
N GLY A 327 -11.77 -5.44 -1.46
CA GLY A 327 -10.95 -5.12 -2.62
C GLY A 327 -10.05 -3.90 -2.41
N GLU A 328 -9.61 -3.34 -3.53
CA GLU A 328 -8.68 -2.20 -3.57
C GLU A 328 -9.32 -0.99 -4.23
N TYR A 329 -9.14 0.17 -3.63
CA TYR A 329 -9.68 1.45 -4.10
C TYR A 329 -8.60 2.36 -4.71
N GLU A 330 -7.40 1.83 -4.98
CA GLU A 330 -6.24 2.61 -5.39
C GLU A 330 -6.45 3.35 -6.72
N GLN A 331 -7.00 2.67 -7.75
CA GLN A 331 -7.25 3.29 -9.05
C GLN A 331 -8.21 4.46 -8.94
N GLN A 332 -9.31 4.25 -8.22
CA GLN A 332 -10.30 5.29 -7.98
C GLN A 332 -9.71 6.44 -7.15
N ALA A 333 -8.96 6.13 -6.09
CA ALA A 333 -8.35 7.15 -5.23
C ALA A 333 -7.34 8.02 -6.01
N LEU A 334 -6.49 7.42 -6.84
CA LEU A 334 -5.56 8.14 -7.70
C LEU A 334 -6.29 9.07 -8.67
N ALA A 335 -7.34 8.58 -9.31
CA ALA A 335 -8.13 9.37 -10.26
C ALA A 335 -8.86 10.53 -9.59
N VAL A 336 -9.54 10.27 -8.46
CA VAL A 336 -10.30 11.30 -7.72
C VAL A 336 -9.37 12.36 -7.17
N ASN A 337 -8.25 11.97 -6.53
CA ASN A 337 -7.27 12.92 -6.02
C ASN A 337 -6.67 13.79 -7.15
N ALA A 338 -6.37 13.21 -8.32
CA ALA A 338 -5.88 13.98 -9.46
C ALA A 338 -6.96 14.92 -10.03
N TYR A 339 -8.22 14.47 -10.07
CA TYR A 339 -9.33 15.33 -10.49
C TYR A 339 -9.54 16.49 -9.53
N ASP A 340 -9.55 16.23 -8.23
CA ASP A 340 -9.73 17.27 -7.20
C ASP A 340 -8.56 18.26 -7.18
N ALA A 341 -7.34 17.78 -7.43
CA ALA A 341 -6.17 18.64 -7.64
C ALA A 341 -6.32 19.55 -8.87
N LEU A 342 -6.78 18.99 -10.01
CA LEU A 342 -7.04 19.77 -11.23
C LEU A 342 -8.11 20.85 -11.03
N MET A 343 -9.14 20.52 -10.22
CA MET A 343 -10.27 21.41 -9.95
C MET A 343 -9.99 22.39 -8.81
N GLY A 344 -8.82 22.33 -8.16
CA GLY A 344 -8.47 23.16 -7.02
C GLY A 344 -9.28 22.89 -5.75
N LYS A 345 -9.88 21.69 -5.63
CA LYS A 345 -10.66 21.29 -4.46
C LYS A 345 -9.78 20.82 -3.29
N ILE A 346 -8.55 20.41 -3.57
CA ILE A 346 -7.56 20.01 -2.58
C ILE A 346 -6.25 20.75 -2.78
N GLU A 347 -5.48 20.89 -1.70
CA GLU A 347 -4.13 21.43 -1.76
C GLU A 347 -3.22 20.46 -2.54
N VAL A 348 -2.42 21.03 -3.45
CA VAL A 348 -1.37 20.31 -4.16
C VAL A 348 -0.03 20.68 -3.55
N LYS A 349 0.61 19.70 -2.93
CA LYS A 349 1.90 19.87 -2.27
C LYS A 349 3.06 19.82 -3.27
N LYS A 350 4.19 20.39 -2.87
CA LYS A 350 5.47 20.27 -3.58
C LYS A 350 6.38 19.32 -2.82
N TYR A 351 7.08 18.48 -3.55
CA TYR A 351 8.07 17.57 -2.97
C TYR A 351 9.32 18.35 -2.56
N SER A 352 9.81 18.12 -1.34
CA SER A 352 10.91 18.90 -0.77
C SER A 352 12.30 18.34 -1.11
N GLY A 353 12.39 17.10 -1.60
CA GLY A 353 13.66 16.37 -1.76
C GLY A 353 14.29 15.92 -0.44
N LYS A 354 13.54 15.99 0.66
CA LYS A 354 13.98 15.57 1.99
C LYS A 354 12.90 14.70 2.65
N PRO A 355 13.27 13.77 3.54
CA PRO A 355 12.30 13.03 4.32
C PRO A 355 11.54 13.96 5.28
N VAL A 356 10.27 13.65 5.52
CA VAL A 356 9.41 14.39 6.45
C VAL A 356 9.90 14.30 7.90
N TRP A 357 10.67 13.27 8.20
CA TRP A 357 11.30 13.05 9.50
C TRP A 357 12.75 12.59 9.31
N GLU A 358 13.70 13.21 10.01
CA GLU A 358 15.15 12.97 9.86
C GLU A 358 15.83 12.43 11.12
N GLY A 359 15.09 12.16 12.18
CA GLY A 359 15.62 11.74 13.49
C GLY A 359 15.30 12.75 14.59
N PHE A 360 15.61 12.37 15.83
CA PHE A 360 15.37 13.22 17.01
C PHE A 360 16.51 14.23 17.26
N ASP A 361 17.67 14.01 16.68
CA ASP A 361 18.88 14.80 16.93
C ASP A 361 19.16 15.86 15.85
N LYS A 362 18.16 16.20 15.04
CA LYS A 362 18.29 17.16 13.94
C LYS A 362 17.34 18.33 14.04
#